data_118ec7d6295489cc5ae3da565ec3c6f4
#
_entry.id   118ec7d6295489cc5ae3da565ec3c6f4
#
_cell.length_a   1.000
_cell.length_b   1.000
_cell.length_c   1.000
_cell.angle_alpha   90.00
_cell.angle_beta   90.00
_cell.angle_gamma   90.00
#
_symmetry.space_group_name_H-M   'P 1'
#
loop_
_entity.id
_entity.type
_entity.pdbx_description
1 polymer ?
#
loop_
_entity_poly.entity_id
_entity_poly.type
_entity_poly.pdbx_seq_one_letter_code
_entity_poly.pdbx_strand_id
1 'polypeptide(L)'
;MNAADHYLTRYLEAKDLDQYNALLRYTFQVTEEELTATGWKDDEIKQSKFPVLERADVLGCFDGDTLVSQFAVYPLKMNIYDTVYHVGFVTSVCTYPEYTGQGIMKHLMIKGLTQMHEEGKSFALLYPYSIPLYHHLGWEIVSNKISFNIKDRQIPTKVKAPGYVRRV
;
A
#
# COMPACT_ATOMS: atom_id res chain seq x y z
N MET A 1 9.23 -28.03 -2.78
CA MET A 1 7.84 -27.55 -2.78
C MET A 1 7.78 -26.42 -1.79
N ASN A 2 7.53 -25.20 -2.24
CA ASN A 2 7.41 -24.04 -1.33
C ASN A 2 6.09 -24.19 -0.55
N ALA A 3 6.08 -23.88 0.76
CA ALA A 3 4.85 -23.92 1.56
C ALA A 3 3.73 -23.05 0.93
N ALA A 4 4.11 -21.98 0.21
CA ALA A 4 3.21 -21.12 -0.52
C ALA A 4 2.46 -21.81 -1.70
N ASP A 5 2.95 -22.95 -2.20
CA ASP A 5 2.34 -23.66 -3.34
C ASP A 5 1.02 -24.36 -2.98
N HIS A 6 0.69 -24.47 -1.68
CA HIS A 6 -0.57 -25.01 -1.19
C HIS A 6 -1.72 -24.01 -1.22
N TYR A 7 -1.41 -22.72 -1.30
CA TYR A 7 -2.39 -21.64 -1.23
C TYR A 7 -2.81 -21.17 -2.62
N LEU A 8 -4.10 -20.89 -2.78
CA LEU A 8 -4.60 -20.30 -4.02
C LEU A 8 -4.19 -18.83 -4.10
N THR A 9 -3.47 -18.44 -5.15
CA THR A 9 -3.14 -17.04 -5.41
C THR A 9 -3.92 -16.54 -6.62
N ARG A 10 -4.73 -15.49 -6.39
CA ARG A 10 -5.53 -14.82 -7.42
C ARG A 10 -5.65 -13.32 -7.16
N TYR A 11 -6.13 -12.58 -8.16
CA TYR A 11 -6.56 -11.20 -7.96
C TYR A 11 -7.82 -11.13 -7.10
N LEU A 12 -7.91 -10.08 -6.27
CA LEU A 12 -9.10 -9.76 -5.51
C LEU A 12 -10.15 -9.10 -6.40
N GLU A 13 -11.40 -9.39 -6.12
CA GLU A 13 -12.57 -8.81 -6.73
C GLU A 13 -13.39 -8.02 -5.69
N ALA A 14 -14.43 -7.30 -6.13
CA ALA A 14 -15.31 -6.54 -5.23
C ALA A 14 -15.92 -7.40 -4.09
N LYS A 15 -16.18 -8.68 -4.34
CA LYS A 15 -16.70 -9.63 -3.33
C LYS A 15 -15.71 -9.89 -2.18
N ASP A 16 -14.42 -9.65 -2.39
CA ASP A 16 -13.37 -9.90 -1.41
C ASP A 16 -13.11 -8.67 -0.50
N LEU A 17 -13.88 -7.58 -0.69
CA LEU A 17 -13.66 -6.30 0.00
C LEU A 17 -13.66 -6.43 1.52
N ASP A 18 -14.57 -7.21 2.08
CA ASP A 18 -14.68 -7.39 3.53
C ASP A 18 -13.44 -8.08 4.09
N GLN A 19 -12.94 -9.13 3.44
CA GLN A 19 -11.74 -9.83 3.85
C GLN A 19 -10.50 -8.96 3.66
N TYR A 20 -10.43 -8.20 2.56
CA TYR A 20 -9.37 -7.24 2.32
C TYR A 20 -9.28 -6.17 3.41
N ASN A 21 -10.42 -5.59 3.79
CA ASN A 21 -10.51 -4.62 4.88
C ASN A 21 -10.14 -5.24 6.24
N ALA A 22 -10.65 -6.43 6.52
CA ALA A 22 -10.40 -7.12 7.79
C ALA A 22 -8.89 -7.37 8.00
N LEU A 23 -8.20 -7.90 6.97
CA LEU A 23 -6.77 -8.17 7.04
C LEU A 23 -5.94 -6.88 7.20
N LEU A 24 -6.30 -5.79 6.49
CA LEU A 24 -5.65 -4.49 6.65
C LEU A 24 -5.81 -3.94 8.06
N ARG A 25 -7.04 -3.89 8.58
CA ARG A 25 -7.31 -3.37 9.92
C ARG A 25 -6.58 -4.16 10.98
N TYR A 26 -6.62 -5.49 10.87
CA TYR A 26 -5.90 -6.36 11.78
C TYR A 26 -4.40 -6.07 11.79
N THR A 27 -3.79 -6.00 10.61
CA THR A 27 -2.33 -5.80 10.48
C THR A 27 -1.87 -4.43 10.98
N PHE A 28 -2.65 -3.38 10.71
CA PHE A 28 -2.33 -2.01 11.12
C PHE A 28 -2.98 -1.60 12.44
N GLN A 29 -3.66 -2.54 13.12
CA GLN A 29 -4.31 -2.33 14.42
C GLN A 29 -5.29 -1.14 14.42
N VAL A 30 -6.03 -0.98 13.33
CA VAL A 30 -7.05 0.07 13.19
C VAL A 30 -8.41 -0.48 13.59
N THR A 31 -8.99 0.03 14.67
CA THR A 31 -10.30 -0.39 15.15
C THR A 31 -11.43 0.43 14.52
N GLU A 32 -12.65 -0.13 14.53
CA GLU A 32 -13.84 0.61 14.10
C GLU A 32 -14.17 1.76 15.04
N GLU A 33 -13.93 1.57 16.35
CA GLU A 33 -14.10 2.60 17.36
C GLU A 33 -13.19 3.81 17.08
N GLU A 34 -11.93 3.59 16.71
CA GLU A 34 -11.00 4.68 16.36
C GLU A 34 -11.47 5.41 15.11
N LEU A 35 -11.92 4.70 14.09
CA LEU A 35 -12.44 5.31 12.86
C LEU A 35 -13.70 6.12 13.14
N THR A 36 -14.64 5.56 13.91
CA THR A 36 -15.88 6.24 14.33
C THR A 36 -15.58 7.48 15.17
N ALA A 37 -14.62 7.40 16.10
CA ALA A 37 -14.19 8.53 16.91
C ALA A 37 -13.56 9.67 16.09
N THR A 38 -12.99 9.36 14.91
CA THR A 38 -12.50 10.35 13.95
C THR A 38 -13.54 10.84 12.95
N GLY A 39 -14.81 10.42 13.11
CA GLY A 39 -15.95 10.91 12.33
C GLY A 39 -16.32 10.06 11.10
N TRP A 40 -15.73 8.89 10.94
CA TRP A 40 -16.14 7.96 9.88
C TRP A 40 -17.47 7.29 10.21
N LYS A 41 -18.32 7.12 9.21
CA LYS A 41 -19.57 6.37 9.33
C LYS A 41 -19.37 4.91 8.93
N ASP A 42 -20.22 4.03 9.45
CA ASP A 42 -20.13 2.58 9.19
C ASP A 42 -20.04 2.22 7.71
N ASP A 43 -20.88 2.83 6.86
CA ASP A 43 -20.86 2.59 5.43
C ASP A 43 -19.58 3.10 4.74
N GLU A 44 -19.06 4.24 5.20
CA GLU A 44 -17.79 4.79 4.71
C GLU A 44 -16.62 3.89 5.12
N ILE A 45 -16.66 3.34 6.35
CA ILE A 45 -15.67 2.39 6.85
C ILE A 45 -15.67 1.11 5.99
N LYS A 46 -16.85 0.55 5.72
CA LYS A 46 -16.98 -0.66 4.89
C LYS A 46 -16.48 -0.46 3.47
N GLN A 47 -16.76 0.69 2.87
CA GLN A 47 -16.40 1.01 1.50
C GLN A 47 -15.03 1.67 1.34
N SER A 48 -14.32 1.99 2.43
CA SER A 48 -13.11 2.83 2.43
C SER A 48 -11.99 2.33 1.52
N LYS A 49 -11.89 1.03 1.29
CA LYS A 49 -10.85 0.41 0.45
C LYS A 49 -11.36 -0.06 -0.92
N PHE A 50 -12.63 0.12 -1.22
CA PHE A 50 -13.17 -0.21 -2.53
C PHE A 50 -12.42 0.47 -3.69
N PRO A 51 -12.04 1.77 -3.60
CA PRO A 51 -11.23 2.40 -4.64
C PRO A 51 -9.85 1.78 -4.86
N VAL A 52 -9.31 1.05 -3.88
CA VAL A 52 -8.06 0.29 -4.05
C VAL A 52 -8.31 -0.88 -4.99
N LEU A 53 -9.38 -1.65 -4.77
CA LEU A 53 -9.73 -2.79 -5.62
C LEU A 53 -10.08 -2.37 -7.05
N GLU A 54 -10.61 -1.14 -7.24
CA GLU A 54 -10.93 -0.60 -8.56
C GLU A 54 -9.71 -0.10 -9.35
N ARG A 55 -8.67 0.38 -8.66
CA ARG A 55 -7.57 1.15 -9.27
C ARG A 55 -6.20 0.49 -9.15
N ALA A 56 -6.09 -0.53 -8.35
CA ALA A 56 -4.85 -1.26 -8.12
C ALA A 56 -5.00 -2.72 -8.50
N ASP A 57 -3.91 -3.33 -8.92
CA ASP A 57 -3.80 -4.77 -9.04
C ASP A 57 -3.58 -5.36 -7.65
N VAL A 58 -4.60 -6.01 -7.08
CA VAL A 58 -4.53 -6.57 -5.73
C VAL A 58 -4.47 -8.09 -5.80
N LEU A 59 -3.31 -8.64 -5.48
CA LEU A 59 -3.11 -10.08 -5.34
C LEU A 59 -3.49 -10.52 -3.92
N GLY A 60 -4.24 -11.61 -3.82
CA GLY A 60 -4.55 -12.30 -2.57
C GLY A 60 -4.06 -13.74 -2.58
N CYS A 61 -3.65 -14.21 -1.43
CA CYS A 61 -3.35 -15.60 -1.16
C CYS A 61 -4.42 -16.17 -0.23
N PHE A 62 -5.00 -17.31 -0.59
CA PHE A 62 -6.15 -17.89 0.07
C PHE A 62 -5.86 -19.28 0.61
N ASP A 63 -6.28 -19.54 1.84
CA ASP A 63 -6.42 -20.87 2.42
C ASP A 63 -7.90 -21.27 2.35
N GLY A 64 -8.24 -22.16 1.41
CA GLY A 64 -9.64 -22.35 1.04
C GLY A 64 -10.28 -21.05 0.56
N ASP A 65 -11.33 -20.61 1.26
CA ASP A 65 -12.04 -19.36 0.95
C ASP A 65 -11.55 -18.17 1.79
N THR A 66 -10.56 -18.36 2.67
CA THR A 66 -10.07 -17.33 3.58
C THR A 66 -8.87 -16.61 2.99
N LEU A 67 -8.95 -15.29 2.85
CA LEU A 67 -7.83 -14.42 2.46
C LEU A 67 -6.82 -14.35 3.62
N VAL A 68 -5.61 -14.87 3.41
CA VAL A 68 -4.58 -14.96 4.46
C VAL A 68 -3.41 -14.00 4.25
N SER A 69 -3.22 -13.55 3.02
CA SER A 69 -2.19 -12.55 2.67
C SER A 69 -2.62 -11.74 1.44
N GLN A 70 -2.16 -10.49 1.37
CA GLN A 70 -2.49 -9.59 0.27
C GLN A 70 -1.33 -8.67 -0.08
N PHE A 71 -1.34 -8.18 -1.33
CA PHE A 71 -0.32 -7.32 -1.93
C PHE A 71 -0.96 -6.50 -3.04
N ALA A 72 -0.90 -5.17 -2.96
CA ALA A 72 -1.52 -4.28 -3.93
C ALA A 72 -0.47 -3.44 -4.67
N VAL A 73 -0.70 -3.20 -5.96
CA VAL A 73 0.13 -2.35 -6.82
C VAL A 73 -0.73 -1.31 -7.49
N TYR A 74 -0.50 -0.02 -7.19
CA TYR A 74 -1.08 1.08 -7.93
C TYR A 74 -0.24 1.41 -9.17
N PRO A 75 -0.84 1.50 -10.36
CA PRO A 75 -0.15 2.03 -11.53
C PRO A 75 -0.01 3.54 -11.41
N LEU A 76 1.23 4.02 -11.34
CA LEU A 76 1.56 5.44 -11.25
C LEU A 76 2.50 5.88 -12.37
N LYS A 77 2.63 7.20 -12.52
CA LYS A 77 3.65 7.82 -13.37
C LYS A 77 4.56 8.67 -12.50
N MET A 78 5.86 8.55 -12.72
CA MET A 78 6.89 9.30 -12.00
C MET A 78 7.74 10.07 -13.00
N ASN A 79 7.94 11.36 -12.76
CA ASN A 79 8.86 12.18 -13.53
C ASN A 79 10.25 12.13 -12.88
N ILE A 80 11.26 11.71 -13.66
CA ILE A 80 12.66 11.71 -13.25
C ILE A 80 13.44 12.46 -14.33
N TYR A 81 14.01 13.62 -14.03
CA TYR A 81 14.77 14.45 -14.97
C TYR A 81 14.01 14.66 -16.29
N ASP A 82 12.77 15.16 -16.21
CA ASP A 82 11.87 15.44 -17.35
C ASP A 82 11.46 14.21 -18.19
N THR A 83 11.81 13.00 -17.76
CA THR A 83 11.34 11.76 -18.36
C THR A 83 10.28 11.12 -17.49
N VAL A 84 9.14 10.77 -18.11
CA VAL A 84 8.01 10.13 -17.43
C VAL A 84 8.14 8.61 -17.52
N TYR A 85 8.21 7.95 -16.37
CA TYR A 85 8.27 6.50 -16.24
C TYR A 85 6.94 5.95 -15.72
N HIS A 86 6.56 4.77 -16.23
CA HIS A 86 5.48 3.98 -15.62
C HIS A 86 6.07 3.19 -14.45
N VAL A 87 5.45 3.34 -13.29
CA VAL A 87 5.92 2.73 -12.04
C VAL A 87 4.78 2.06 -11.31
N GLY A 88 5.09 1.07 -10.47
CA GLY A 88 4.13 0.46 -9.56
C GLY A 88 4.36 0.93 -8.13
N PHE A 89 3.34 1.45 -7.46
CA PHE A 89 3.39 1.77 -6.05
C PHE A 89 2.79 0.62 -5.24
N VAL A 90 3.67 -0.09 -4.53
CA VAL A 90 3.30 -1.24 -3.70
C VAL A 90 2.74 -0.76 -2.36
N THR A 91 1.59 -1.31 -1.99
CA THR A 91 0.90 -1.02 -0.73
C THR A 91 0.13 -2.25 -0.24
N SER A 92 -0.53 -2.14 0.91
CA SER A 92 -1.40 -3.18 1.47
C SER A 92 -0.72 -4.55 1.60
N VAL A 93 0.58 -4.55 1.87
CA VAL A 93 1.34 -5.79 2.08
C VAL A 93 1.04 -6.29 3.49
N CYS A 94 0.20 -7.31 3.58
CA CYS A 94 -0.30 -7.85 4.85
C CYS A 94 -0.35 -9.37 4.80
N THR A 95 -0.11 -10.00 5.96
CA THR A 95 -0.27 -11.45 6.17
C THR A 95 -0.74 -11.67 7.60
N TYR A 96 -1.72 -12.52 7.82
CA TYR A 96 -2.12 -12.90 9.19
C TYR A 96 -0.96 -13.58 9.93
N PRO A 97 -0.78 -13.34 11.24
CA PRO A 97 0.35 -13.85 12.03
C PRO A 97 0.53 -15.37 11.95
N GLU A 98 -0.55 -16.12 11.95
CA GLU A 98 -0.55 -17.58 11.88
C GLU A 98 -0.02 -18.14 10.55
N TYR A 99 0.04 -17.28 9.52
CA TYR A 99 0.56 -17.62 8.18
C TYR A 99 1.94 -17.00 7.91
N THR A 100 2.53 -16.31 8.90
CA THR A 100 3.87 -15.72 8.75
C THR A 100 4.95 -16.81 8.76
N GLY A 101 6.14 -16.47 8.20
CA GLY A 101 7.25 -17.43 8.13
C GLY A 101 7.12 -18.52 7.06
N GLN A 102 5.98 -18.64 6.38
CA GLN A 102 5.73 -19.66 5.35
C GLN A 102 6.10 -19.19 3.92
N GLY A 103 6.64 -17.98 3.79
CA GLY A 103 7.07 -17.43 2.49
C GLY A 103 5.95 -16.87 1.62
N ILE A 104 4.70 -16.80 2.11
CA ILE A 104 3.52 -16.35 1.34
C ILE A 104 3.69 -14.90 0.86
N MET A 105 4.07 -13.98 1.73
CA MET A 105 4.30 -12.57 1.37
C MET A 105 5.39 -12.45 0.29
N LYS A 106 6.49 -13.20 0.42
CA LYS A 106 7.56 -13.23 -0.60
C LYS A 106 7.04 -13.76 -1.93
N HIS A 107 6.20 -14.79 -1.91
CA HIS A 107 5.57 -15.34 -3.12
C HIS A 107 4.69 -14.28 -3.82
N LEU A 108 3.81 -13.59 -3.09
CA LEU A 108 2.98 -12.50 -3.63
C LEU A 108 3.83 -11.36 -4.19
N MET A 109 4.89 -10.97 -3.50
CA MET A 109 5.81 -9.92 -3.94
C MET A 109 6.53 -10.30 -5.23
N ILE A 110 7.07 -11.51 -5.33
CA ILE A 110 7.71 -11.98 -6.56
C ILE A 110 6.71 -11.97 -7.71
N LYS A 111 5.50 -12.49 -7.51
CA LYS A 111 4.45 -12.53 -8.53
C LYS A 111 4.05 -11.12 -8.98
N GLY A 112 3.83 -10.19 -8.04
CA GLY A 112 3.49 -8.81 -8.36
C GLY A 112 4.62 -8.06 -9.07
N LEU A 113 5.88 -8.23 -8.67
CA LEU A 113 7.03 -7.63 -9.32
C LEU A 113 7.26 -8.20 -10.74
N THR A 114 7.08 -9.52 -10.92
CA THR A 114 7.14 -10.14 -12.24
C THR A 114 6.10 -9.55 -13.19
N GLN A 115 4.86 -9.41 -12.72
CA GLN A 115 3.80 -8.79 -13.51
C GLN A 115 4.12 -7.33 -13.86
N MET A 116 4.60 -6.55 -12.90
CA MET A 116 5.03 -5.17 -13.16
C MET A 116 6.11 -5.11 -14.26
N HIS A 117 7.05 -6.04 -14.26
CA HIS A 117 8.09 -6.14 -15.27
C HIS A 117 7.48 -6.48 -16.64
N GLU A 118 6.59 -7.45 -16.72
CA GLU A 118 5.89 -7.85 -17.96
C GLU A 118 5.04 -6.70 -18.54
N GLU A 119 4.48 -5.86 -17.68
CA GLU A 119 3.73 -4.65 -18.06
C GLU A 119 4.62 -3.45 -18.42
N GLY A 120 5.94 -3.60 -18.38
CA GLY A 120 6.90 -2.54 -18.72
C GLY A 120 7.01 -1.43 -17.66
N LYS A 121 6.64 -1.69 -16.40
CA LYS A 121 6.87 -0.77 -15.29
C LYS A 121 8.36 -0.75 -14.96
N SER A 122 8.98 0.42 -15.01
CA SER A 122 10.45 0.60 -14.86
C SER A 122 10.90 0.49 -13.41
N PHE A 123 10.04 0.86 -12.46
CA PHE A 123 10.35 0.91 -11.03
C PHE A 123 9.18 0.41 -10.20
N ALA A 124 9.51 -0.25 -9.07
CA ALA A 124 8.60 -0.52 -7.97
C ALA A 124 8.94 0.43 -6.81
N LEU A 125 7.93 1.06 -6.24
CA LEU A 125 8.06 1.99 -5.12
C LEU A 125 7.19 1.49 -3.96
N LEU A 126 7.63 1.71 -2.72
CA LEU A 126 6.81 1.49 -1.54
C LEU A 126 7.19 2.45 -0.41
N TYR A 127 6.28 2.60 0.55
CA TYR A 127 6.57 3.23 1.82
C TYR A 127 6.80 2.13 2.87
N PRO A 128 8.03 1.95 3.39
CA PRO A 128 8.35 0.79 4.20
C PRO A 128 7.76 0.87 5.62
N TYR A 129 7.08 -0.18 6.06
CA TYR A 129 6.77 -0.40 7.47
C TYR A 129 8.03 -0.83 8.25
N SER A 130 8.89 -1.64 7.63
CA SER A 130 10.15 -2.13 8.20
C SER A 130 11.26 -2.08 7.16
N ILE A 131 12.19 -1.18 7.32
CA ILE A 131 13.36 -1.05 6.43
C ILE A 131 14.14 -2.35 6.34
N PRO A 132 14.53 -3.03 7.46
CA PRO A 132 15.29 -4.28 7.40
C PRO A 132 14.59 -5.38 6.60
N LEU A 133 13.26 -5.50 6.72
CA LEU A 133 12.47 -6.49 5.97
C LEU A 133 12.60 -6.27 4.47
N TYR A 134 12.39 -5.03 4.03
CA TYR A 134 12.41 -4.71 2.60
C TYR A 134 13.83 -4.75 2.03
N HIS A 135 14.84 -4.32 2.78
CA HIS A 135 16.26 -4.49 2.41
C HIS A 135 16.61 -5.95 2.14
N HIS A 136 16.16 -6.86 3.02
CA HIS A 136 16.37 -8.30 2.84
C HIS A 136 15.72 -8.85 1.55
N LEU A 137 14.72 -8.15 1.03
CA LEU A 137 14.02 -8.50 -0.21
C LEU A 137 14.55 -7.74 -1.43
N GLY A 138 15.65 -7.00 -1.30
CA GLY A 138 16.31 -6.30 -2.39
C GLY A 138 15.81 -4.87 -2.66
N TRP A 139 15.02 -4.30 -1.74
CA TRP A 139 14.58 -2.90 -1.84
C TRP A 139 15.61 -1.95 -1.24
N GLU A 140 15.72 -0.76 -1.84
CA GLU A 140 16.65 0.28 -1.40
C GLU A 140 15.95 1.60 -1.12
N ILE A 141 16.51 2.39 -0.18
CA ILE A 141 15.99 3.72 0.14
C ILE A 141 16.42 4.69 -0.95
N VAL A 142 15.44 5.29 -1.63
CA VAL A 142 15.68 6.28 -2.69
C VAL A 142 15.32 7.71 -2.27
N SER A 143 14.54 7.87 -1.20
CA SER A 143 14.05 9.18 -0.75
C SER A 143 13.73 9.14 0.74
N ASN A 144 13.91 10.29 1.41
CA ASN A 144 13.53 10.51 2.80
C ASN A 144 12.38 11.53 2.88
N LYS A 145 11.41 11.26 3.76
CA LYS A 145 10.38 12.23 4.12
C LYS A 145 10.83 13.00 5.36
N ILE A 146 10.88 14.32 5.26
CA ILE A 146 11.13 15.21 6.39
C ILE A 146 9.81 15.88 6.76
N SER A 147 9.43 15.82 8.03
CA SER A 147 8.26 16.52 8.57
C SER A 147 8.70 17.56 9.58
N PHE A 148 8.13 18.76 9.45
CA PHE A 148 8.39 19.87 10.38
C PHE A 148 7.10 20.22 11.12
N ASN A 149 7.19 20.33 12.45
CA ASN A 149 6.12 20.86 13.28
C ASN A 149 6.46 22.31 13.62
N ILE A 150 5.71 23.27 13.05
CA ILE A 150 5.94 24.69 13.24
C ILE A 150 4.76 25.24 14.05
N LYS A 151 5.04 25.84 15.21
CA LYS A 151 4.00 26.52 16.01
C LYS A 151 3.60 27.82 15.32
N ASP A 152 2.35 28.26 15.43
CA ASP A 152 1.82 29.49 14.80
C ASP A 152 2.71 30.71 15.05
N ARG A 153 3.23 30.87 16.28
CA ARG A 153 4.15 31.95 16.64
C ARG A 153 5.52 31.92 15.93
N GLN A 154 5.86 30.82 15.28
CA GLN A 154 7.11 30.64 14.53
C GLN A 154 6.93 30.91 13.02
N ILE A 155 5.68 31.11 12.58
CA ILE A 155 5.38 31.44 11.20
C ILE A 155 5.71 32.92 10.99
N PRO A 156 6.63 33.27 10.05
CA PRO A 156 6.95 34.66 9.78
C PRO A 156 5.72 35.39 9.22
N THR A 157 5.30 36.46 9.89
CA THR A 157 4.12 37.26 9.48
C THR A 157 4.41 38.22 8.31
N LYS A 158 5.69 38.43 7.98
CA LYS A 158 6.13 39.36 6.94
C LYS A 158 7.15 38.68 6.02
N VAL A 159 6.70 37.74 5.19
CA VAL A 159 7.55 37.17 4.14
C VAL A 159 7.14 37.81 2.82
N LYS A 160 8.07 38.53 2.19
CA LYS A 160 7.91 38.97 0.79
C LYS A 160 8.22 37.76 -0.10
N ALA A 161 7.21 37.01 -0.50
CA ALA A 161 7.35 35.95 -1.47
C ALA A 161 6.79 36.44 -2.83
N PRO A 162 7.48 36.24 -3.95
CA PRO A 162 6.91 36.46 -5.27
C PRO A 162 5.84 35.41 -5.52
N GLY A 163 4.68 35.85 -6.03
CA GLY A 163 3.58 34.99 -6.36
C GLY A 163 2.26 35.42 -5.74
N TYR A 164 1.22 34.64 -6.02
CA TYR A 164 -0.13 34.85 -5.48
C TYR A 164 -0.76 33.49 -5.19
N VAL A 165 -1.64 33.46 -4.20
CA VAL A 165 -2.44 32.29 -3.86
C VAL A 165 -3.79 32.40 -4.56
N ARG A 166 -4.17 31.40 -5.35
CA ARG A 166 -5.47 31.33 -6.02
C ARG A 166 -6.25 30.15 -5.45
N ARG A 167 -7.51 30.38 -5.12
CA ARG A 167 -8.46 29.30 -4.82
C ARG A 167 -8.81 28.61 -6.14
N VAL A 168 -8.67 27.27 -6.17
CA VAL A 168 -9.07 26.40 -7.28
C VAL A 168 -10.46 25.86 -7.02
#